data_95b964bbc5fbfc2f29b7fcef4da8a8c8
#
_entry.id   95b964bbc5fbfc2f29b7fcef4da8a8c8
#
_cell.length_a   1.000
_cell.length_b   1.000
_cell.length_c   1.000
_cell.angle_alpha   90.00
_cell.angle_beta   90.00
_cell.angle_gamma   90.00
#
_symmetry.space_group_name_H-M   'P 1'
#
loop_
_entity.id
_entity.type
_entity.pdbx_description
1 polymer ?
#
loop_
_entity_poly.entity_id
_entity_poly.type
_entity_poly.pdbx_seq_one_letter_code
_entity_poly.pdbx_strand_id
1 'polypeptide(L)'
;TVRRWWAADPIKPWQFRSWIFPRDPDFATKAGRVLDLYERLWEGEPLGPDDYVISADEKSQLQALERRHPDLDCAPGRTRRVEFEYKRHGTLAYMGAYDVHHGRLIGTIAEKTGIVPFEELVTKVMTTEPYASARRVFWVVDNGSSHRGQPSIG
;
A
#
# COMPACT_ATOMS: atom_id res chain seq x y z
N THR A 1 38.68 18.67 -6.59
CA THR A 1 38.28 17.62 -7.57
C THR A 1 36.88 17.88 -8.10
N VAL A 2 36.58 17.44 -9.35
CA VAL A 2 35.26 17.58 -10.01
C VAL A 2 34.12 17.13 -9.09
N ARG A 3 34.28 16.02 -8.37
CA ARG A 3 33.30 15.51 -7.40
C ARG A 3 32.97 16.51 -6.28
N ARG A 4 33.97 17.29 -5.79
CA ARG A 4 33.75 18.32 -4.76
C ARG A 4 32.96 19.49 -5.33
N TRP A 5 33.23 19.90 -6.55
CA TRP A 5 32.51 20.98 -7.21
C TRP A 5 31.05 20.59 -7.45
N TRP A 6 30.81 19.39 -7.97
CA TRP A 6 29.46 18.89 -8.16
C TRP A 6 28.68 18.72 -6.85
N ALA A 7 29.35 18.36 -5.76
CA ALA A 7 28.68 18.28 -4.46
C ALA A 7 28.28 19.65 -3.90
N ALA A 8 29.06 20.71 -4.25
CA ALA A 8 28.80 22.08 -3.82
C ALA A 8 27.84 22.82 -4.76
N ASP A 9 27.61 22.32 -5.99
CA ASP A 9 26.71 22.93 -6.95
C ASP A 9 25.25 22.78 -6.52
N PRO A 10 24.45 23.86 -6.42
CA PRO A 10 23.03 23.79 -6.12
C PRO A 10 22.24 23.09 -7.23
N ILE A 11 22.73 23.08 -8.47
CA ILE A 11 22.12 22.39 -9.59
C ILE A 11 22.66 20.98 -9.68
N LYS A 12 21.81 20.00 -9.43
CA LYS A 12 22.15 18.56 -9.45
C LYS A 12 21.34 17.85 -10.53
N PRO A 13 21.73 17.95 -11.81
CA PRO A 13 20.94 17.44 -12.93
C PRO A 13 20.78 15.90 -12.92
N TRP A 14 21.62 15.18 -12.16
CA TRP A 14 21.49 13.75 -11.93
C TRP A 14 20.47 13.38 -10.83
N GLN A 15 19.97 14.38 -10.05
CA GLN A 15 18.91 14.20 -9.09
C GLN A 15 17.59 14.67 -9.70
N PHE A 16 16.67 13.76 -9.87
CA PHE A 16 15.34 14.08 -10.36
C PHE A 16 14.29 13.51 -9.41
N ARG A 17 13.14 14.14 -9.37
CA ARG A 17 11.95 13.63 -8.72
C ARG A 17 10.87 13.48 -9.79
N SER A 18 10.20 12.35 -9.77
CA SER A 18 9.02 12.18 -10.61
C SER A 18 7.91 13.10 -10.12
N TRP A 19 7.22 13.75 -11.06
CA TRP A 19 6.09 14.61 -10.78
C TRP A 19 4.94 14.23 -11.69
N ILE A 20 3.75 14.07 -11.11
CA ILE A 20 2.51 13.82 -11.85
C ILE A 20 1.59 15.02 -11.62
N PHE A 21 1.20 15.69 -12.70
CA PHE A 21 0.21 16.75 -12.60
C PHE A 21 -1.18 16.13 -12.34
N PRO A 22 -1.93 16.63 -11.36
CA PRO A 22 -3.31 16.22 -11.16
C PRO A 22 -4.13 16.48 -12.42
N ARG A 23 -4.85 15.46 -12.91
CA ARG A 23 -5.73 15.57 -14.09
C ARG A 23 -7.18 15.86 -13.70
N ASP A 24 -7.54 15.59 -12.45
CA ASP A 24 -8.86 15.83 -11.91
C ASP A 24 -8.96 17.30 -11.46
N PRO A 25 -9.88 18.11 -12.01
CA PRO A 25 -10.06 19.50 -11.60
C PRO A 25 -10.42 19.64 -10.12
N ASP A 26 -11.08 18.64 -9.54
CA ASP A 26 -11.50 18.61 -8.13
C ASP A 26 -10.45 17.95 -7.21
N PHE A 27 -9.25 17.70 -7.71
CA PHE A 27 -8.20 16.97 -6.97
C PHE A 27 -7.95 17.57 -5.58
N ALA A 28 -7.80 18.88 -5.48
CA ALA A 28 -7.51 19.55 -4.21
C ALA A 28 -8.62 19.31 -3.17
N THR A 29 -9.87 19.41 -3.59
CA THR A 29 -11.03 19.18 -2.72
C THR A 29 -11.12 17.71 -2.27
N LYS A 30 -10.90 16.76 -3.18
CA LYS A 30 -10.94 15.33 -2.88
C LYS A 30 -9.77 14.93 -1.98
N ALA A 31 -8.55 15.43 -2.28
CA ALA A 31 -7.37 15.20 -1.47
C ALA A 31 -7.52 15.79 -0.06
N GLY A 32 -8.11 17.00 0.06
CA GLY A 32 -8.41 17.62 1.34
C GLY A 32 -9.25 16.74 2.25
N ARG A 33 -10.32 16.12 1.72
CA ARG A 33 -11.16 15.19 2.51
C ARG A 33 -10.38 13.97 3.03
N VAL A 34 -9.43 13.44 2.25
CA VAL A 34 -8.58 12.32 2.69
C VAL A 34 -7.63 12.78 3.80
N LEU A 35 -7.05 13.99 3.66
CA LEU A 35 -6.19 14.56 4.70
C LEU A 35 -6.96 14.84 5.98
N ASP A 36 -8.18 15.38 5.88
CA ASP A 36 -9.08 15.58 7.05
C ASP A 36 -9.31 14.25 7.79
N LEU A 37 -9.61 13.16 7.08
CA LEU A 37 -9.77 11.83 7.69
C LEU A 37 -8.49 11.38 8.42
N TYR A 38 -7.32 11.65 7.84
CA TYR A 38 -6.04 11.32 8.47
C TYR A 38 -5.74 12.19 9.70
N GLU A 39 -6.29 13.39 9.76
CA GLU A 39 -6.28 14.28 10.94
C GLU A 39 -7.42 14.02 11.92
N ARG A 40 -8.20 12.94 11.71
CA ARG A 40 -9.39 12.57 12.49
C ARG A 40 -10.53 13.61 12.43
N LEU A 41 -10.74 14.18 11.25
CA LEU A 41 -11.82 15.12 10.99
C LEU A 41 -12.74 14.58 9.89
N TRP A 42 -14.03 14.85 9.99
CA TRP A 42 -15.01 14.62 8.93
C TRP A 42 -16.04 15.76 8.91
N GLU A 43 -16.10 16.45 7.78
CA GLU A 43 -16.97 17.63 7.58
C GLU A 43 -16.76 18.70 8.65
N GLY A 44 -15.53 18.90 9.10
CA GLY A 44 -15.15 19.85 10.12
C GLY A 44 -15.33 19.39 11.57
N GLU A 45 -15.91 18.22 11.79
CA GLU A 45 -16.14 17.65 13.12
C GLU A 45 -15.11 16.56 13.45
N PRO A 46 -14.63 16.48 14.71
CA PRO A 46 -13.72 15.42 15.13
C PRO A 46 -14.37 14.03 15.05
N LEU A 47 -13.60 13.02 14.58
CA LEU A 47 -14.01 11.63 14.62
C LEU A 47 -14.07 11.13 16.07
N GLY A 48 -15.15 10.40 16.38
CA GLY A 48 -15.35 9.76 17.67
C GLY A 48 -14.42 8.56 17.90
N PRO A 49 -14.43 7.98 19.11
CA PRO A 49 -13.60 6.82 19.45
C PRO A 49 -13.96 5.57 18.64
N ASP A 50 -15.23 5.44 18.21
CA ASP A 50 -15.75 4.30 17.45
C ASP A 50 -15.82 4.60 15.94
N ASP A 51 -15.11 5.63 15.47
CA ASP A 51 -14.96 5.96 14.06
C ASP A 51 -13.55 5.55 13.59
N TYR A 52 -13.46 4.74 12.55
CA TYR A 52 -12.21 4.19 12.03
C TYR A 52 -11.94 4.66 10.61
N VAL A 53 -10.66 4.78 10.27
CA VAL A 53 -10.20 5.14 8.92
C VAL A 53 -9.28 4.05 8.41
N ILE A 54 -9.73 3.36 7.38
CA ILE A 54 -9.01 2.27 6.72
C ILE A 54 -8.49 2.76 5.38
N SER A 55 -7.19 2.68 5.16
CA SER A 55 -6.58 2.85 3.85
C SER A 55 -6.32 1.47 3.25
N ALA A 56 -6.90 1.18 2.08
CA ALA A 56 -6.74 -0.11 1.44
C ALA A 56 -6.11 0.03 0.06
N ASP A 57 -5.26 -0.95 -0.25
CA ASP A 57 -4.53 -1.03 -1.51
C ASP A 57 -4.18 -2.48 -1.85
N GLU A 58 -3.81 -2.72 -3.11
CA GLU A 58 -3.38 -4.02 -3.58
C GLU A 58 -1.92 -4.04 -4.03
N LYS A 59 -1.19 -5.04 -3.58
CA LYS A 59 0.13 -5.39 -4.10
C LYS A 59 -0.01 -6.57 -5.04
N SER A 60 -0.07 -6.29 -6.33
CA SER A 60 -0.08 -7.31 -7.38
C SER A 60 1.32 -7.90 -7.61
N GLN A 61 1.36 -9.06 -8.30
CA GLN A 61 2.59 -9.69 -8.79
C GLN A 61 3.64 -10.00 -7.70
N LEU A 62 3.18 -10.46 -6.54
CA LEU A 62 4.06 -11.08 -5.57
C LEU A 62 4.55 -12.41 -6.12
N GLN A 63 5.85 -12.49 -6.44
CA GLN A 63 6.42 -13.71 -7.01
C GLN A 63 6.82 -14.67 -5.88
N ALA A 64 6.30 -15.89 -5.93
CA ALA A 64 6.78 -16.99 -5.09
C ALA A 64 8.08 -17.53 -5.71
N LEU A 65 9.21 -17.18 -5.11
CA LEU A 65 10.54 -17.55 -5.57
C LEU A 65 11.16 -18.58 -4.61
N GLU A 66 11.62 -19.70 -5.15
CA GLU A 66 12.41 -20.69 -4.45
C GLU A 66 13.83 -20.67 -4.98
N ARG A 67 14.83 -20.50 -4.12
CA ARG A 67 16.22 -20.59 -4.53
C ARG A 67 16.57 -22.03 -4.88
N ARG A 68 17.31 -22.25 -5.97
CA ARG A 68 17.68 -23.59 -6.43
C ARG A 68 18.71 -24.26 -5.52
N HIS A 69 19.60 -23.46 -4.95
CA HIS A 69 20.68 -23.93 -4.10
C HIS A 69 20.78 -23.05 -2.84
N PRO A 70 21.32 -23.56 -1.74
CA PRO A 70 21.59 -22.75 -0.55
C PRO A 70 22.68 -21.73 -0.81
N ASP A 71 22.62 -20.61 -0.09
CA ASP A 71 23.69 -19.62 -0.05
C ASP A 71 24.98 -20.24 0.53
N LEU A 72 26.12 -19.75 0.13
CA LEU A 72 27.39 -20.10 0.73
C LEU A 72 27.81 -19.02 1.72
N ASP A 73 27.99 -19.42 2.98
CA ASP A 73 28.37 -18.49 4.04
C ASP A 73 29.78 -17.92 3.84
N CYS A 74 30.02 -16.78 4.48
CA CYS A 74 31.32 -16.17 4.51
C CYS A 74 32.32 -17.04 5.29
N ALA A 75 33.57 -17.00 4.89
CA ALA A 75 34.70 -17.63 5.58
C ALA A 75 35.92 -16.69 5.48
N PRO A 76 37.00 -16.91 6.28
CA PRO A 76 38.22 -16.12 6.16
C PRO A 76 38.70 -16.07 4.70
N GLY A 77 38.86 -14.84 4.17
CA GLY A 77 39.24 -14.59 2.79
C GLY A 77 38.17 -14.86 1.71
N ARG A 78 36.93 -15.17 2.12
CA ARG A 78 35.82 -15.43 1.22
C ARG A 78 34.54 -14.71 1.65
N THR A 79 34.00 -13.86 0.79
CA THR A 79 32.73 -13.20 1.00
C THR A 79 31.55 -14.18 0.88
N ARG A 80 30.43 -13.89 1.54
CA ARG A 80 29.19 -14.62 1.35
C ARG A 80 28.78 -14.59 -0.12
N ARG A 81 28.38 -15.74 -0.65
CA ARG A 81 27.83 -15.86 -2.01
C ARG A 81 26.37 -16.20 -1.90
N VAL A 82 25.55 -15.32 -2.45
CA VAL A 82 24.09 -15.47 -2.45
C VAL A 82 23.70 -16.10 -3.78
N GLU A 83 22.90 -17.17 -3.71
CA GLU A 83 22.32 -17.79 -4.90
C GLU A 83 21.41 -16.80 -5.63
N PHE A 84 21.60 -16.62 -6.92
CA PHE A 84 20.77 -15.73 -7.73
C PHE A 84 19.78 -16.48 -8.63
N GLU A 85 19.98 -17.79 -8.85
CA GLU A 85 19.03 -18.61 -9.60
C GLU A 85 17.85 -19.01 -8.73
N TYR A 86 16.65 -18.90 -9.29
CA TYR A 86 15.42 -19.24 -8.60
C TYR A 86 14.43 -19.93 -9.54
N LYS A 87 13.58 -20.77 -8.96
CA LYS A 87 12.41 -21.33 -9.58
C LYS A 87 11.19 -20.48 -9.23
N ARG A 88 10.39 -20.13 -10.24
CA ARG A 88 9.13 -19.40 -10.03
C ARG A 88 7.99 -20.38 -9.81
N HIS A 89 7.23 -20.17 -8.74
CA HIS A 89 6.05 -20.95 -8.37
C HIS A 89 4.73 -20.19 -8.62
N GLY A 90 4.77 -19.17 -9.45
CA GLY A 90 3.63 -18.35 -9.77
C GLY A 90 3.68 -16.97 -9.13
N THR A 91 2.59 -16.24 -9.29
CA THR A 91 2.39 -14.91 -8.72
C THR A 91 1.11 -14.90 -7.90
N LEU A 92 1.12 -14.15 -6.82
CA LEU A 92 -0.03 -13.90 -5.96
C LEU A 92 -0.28 -12.39 -5.88
N ALA A 93 -1.47 -12.03 -5.43
CA ALA A 93 -1.83 -10.66 -5.07
C ALA A 93 -2.08 -10.59 -3.56
N TYR A 94 -1.61 -9.54 -2.95
CA TYR A 94 -1.90 -9.20 -1.56
C TYR A 94 -2.86 -8.01 -1.52
N MET A 95 -3.97 -8.18 -0.82
CA MET A 95 -4.93 -7.12 -0.55
C MET A 95 -4.73 -6.69 0.89
N GLY A 96 -4.46 -5.41 1.12
CA GLY A 96 -4.16 -4.86 2.44
C GLY A 96 -5.12 -3.76 2.85
N ALA A 97 -5.58 -3.81 4.10
CA ALA A 97 -6.38 -2.77 4.75
C ALA A 97 -5.63 -2.31 6.00
N TYR A 98 -5.23 -1.06 6.00
CA TYR A 98 -4.44 -0.45 7.06
C TYR A 98 -5.29 0.53 7.87
N ASP A 99 -5.46 0.24 9.17
CA ASP A 99 -6.05 1.18 10.11
C ASP A 99 -5.04 2.29 10.41
N VAL A 100 -5.32 3.47 9.87
CA VAL A 100 -4.40 4.61 9.86
C VAL A 100 -4.02 5.08 11.26
N HIS A 101 -4.99 5.08 12.18
CA HIS A 101 -4.81 5.64 13.51
C HIS A 101 -4.32 4.64 14.56
N HIS A 102 -4.61 3.35 14.35
CA HIS A 102 -4.22 2.30 15.31
C HIS A 102 -3.01 1.49 14.84
N GLY A 103 -2.53 1.73 13.59
CA GLY A 103 -1.38 1.04 13.05
C GLY A 103 -1.58 -0.46 12.83
N ARG A 104 -2.83 -0.90 12.57
CA ARG A 104 -3.16 -2.31 12.34
C ARG A 104 -3.26 -2.60 10.85
N LEU A 105 -2.66 -3.69 10.41
CA LEU A 105 -2.75 -4.16 9.04
C LEU A 105 -3.52 -5.49 9.01
N ILE A 106 -4.60 -5.52 8.24
CA ILE A 106 -5.38 -6.71 7.93
C ILE A 106 -5.19 -7.01 6.46
N GLY A 107 -4.94 -8.26 6.10
CA GLY A 107 -4.71 -8.60 4.70
C GLY A 107 -5.22 -9.96 4.32
N THR A 108 -5.38 -10.15 3.01
CA THR A 108 -5.71 -11.41 2.36
C THR A 108 -4.78 -11.65 1.18
N ILE A 109 -4.63 -12.91 0.80
CA ILE A 109 -3.85 -13.30 -0.37
C ILE A 109 -4.80 -13.95 -1.36
N ALA A 110 -4.69 -13.53 -2.62
CA ALA A 110 -5.48 -14.07 -3.72
C ALA A 110 -4.58 -14.40 -4.91
N GLU A 111 -5.07 -15.20 -5.84
CA GLU A 111 -4.36 -15.51 -7.09
C GLU A 111 -4.28 -14.30 -8.02
N LYS A 112 -5.26 -13.42 -7.96
CA LYS A 112 -5.37 -12.22 -8.81
C LYS A 112 -5.98 -11.07 -8.01
N THR A 113 -5.73 -9.84 -8.46
CA THR A 113 -6.46 -8.65 -8.01
C THR A 113 -7.86 -8.62 -8.66
N GLY A 114 -8.79 -7.91 -8.06
CA GLY A 114 -10.12 -7.72 -8.60
C GLY A 114 -11.19 -7.45 -7.53
N ILE A 115 -12.42 -7.33 -7.95
CA ILE A 115 -13.56 -6.99 -7.08
C ILE A 115 -13.76 -8.05 -5.99
N VAL A 116 -13.75 -9.34 -6.36
CA VAL A 116 -14.01 -10.45 -5.41
C VAL A 116 -12.96 -10.48 -4.29
N PRO A 117 -11.63 -10.49 -4.54
CA PRO A 117 -10.64 -10.42 -3.47
C PRO A 117 -10.74 -9.15 -2.62
N PHE A 118 -11.14 -8.02 -3.19
CA PHE A 118 -11.37 -6.81 -2.44
C PHE A 118 -12.59 -6.93 -1.52
N GLU A 119 -13.69 -7.49 -2.01
CA GLU A 119 -14.90 -7.77 -1.22
C GLU A 119 -14.60 -8.73 -0.04
N GLU A 120 -13.80 -9.76 -0.28
CA GLU A 120 -13.32 -10.66 0.78
C GLU A 120 -12.51 -9.91 1.86
N LEU A 121 -11.62 -8.96 1.45
CA LEU A 121 -10.89 -8.11 2.37
C LEU A 121 -11.86 -7.24 3.18
N VAL A 122 -12.79 -6.55 2.53
CA VAL A 122 -13.79 -5.70 3.19
C VAL A 122 -14.61 -6.51 4.18
N THR A 123 -15.12 -7.66 3.76
CA THR A 123 -15.88 -8.58 4.61
C THR A 123 -15.06 -9.00 5.84
N LYS A 124 -13.80 -9.38 5.63
CA LYS A 124 -12.90 -9.77 6.73
C LYS A 124 -12.71 -8.63 7.74
N VAL A 125 -12.49 -7.41 7.28
CA VAL A 125 -12.34 -6.24 8.15
C VAL A 125 -13.66 -5.98 8.89
N MET A 126 -14.77 -5.87 8.18
CA MET A 126 -16.07 -5.50 8.75
C MET A 126 -16.68 -6.56 9.67
N THR A 127 -16.16 -7.79 9.64
CA THR A 127 -16.55 -8.87 10.59
C THR A 127 -15.56 -9.05 11.74
N THR A 128 -14.49 -8.26 11.77
CA THR A 128 -13.45 -8.32 12.82
C THR A 128 -13.63 -7.15 13.79
N GLU A 129 -13.55 -7.41 15.09
CA GLU A 129 -13.53 -6.33 16.09
C GLU A 129 -12.19 -5.55 16.06
N PRO A 130 -12.25 -4.24 16.23
CA PRO A 130 -13.39 -3.40 16.66
C PRO A 130 -14.26 -2.86 15.51
N TYR A 131 -13.95 -3.18 14.27
CA TYR A 131 -14.63 -2.62 13.08
C TYR A 131 -16.05 -3.15 12.94
N ALA A 132 -16.32 -4.39 13.40
CA ALA A 132 -17.66 -5.01 13.36
C ALA A 132 -18.70 -4.25 14.20
N SER A 133 -18.25 -3.69 15.33
CA SER A 133 -19.11 -2.89 16.22
C SER A 133 -18.94 -1.37 16.05
N ALA A 134 -18.15 -0.95 15.07
CA ALA A 134 -17.84 0.46 14.84
C ALA A 134 -19.09 1.26 14.44
N ARG A 135 -19.16 2.51 14.89
CA ARG A 135 -20.20 3.45 14.46
C ARG A 135 -20.04 3.79 12.96
N ARG A 136 -18.79 4.02 12.51
CA ARG A 136 -18.44 4.33 11.13
C ARG A 136 -17.06 3.78 10.80
N VAL A 137 -16.91 3.24 9.59
CA VAL A 137 -15.62 2.87 9.03
C VAL A 137 -15.47 3.57 7.69
N PHE A 138 -14.55 4.51 7.61
CA PHE A 138 -14.21 5.20 6.36
C PHE A 138 -13.17 4.39 5.59
N TRP A 139 -13.42 4.16 4.31
CA TRP A 139 -12.49 3.48 3.43
C TRP A 139 -11.87 4.48 2.46
N VAL A 140 -10.55 4.59 2.50
CA VAL A 140 -9.74 5.34 1.54
C VAL A 140 -9.14 4.34 0.57
N VAL A 141 -9.59 4.39 -0.66
CA VAL A 141 -9.15 3.50 -1.74
C VAL A 141 -8.75 4.31 -2.95
N ASP A 142 -7.89 3.78 -3.80
CA ASP A 142 -7.58 4.40 -5.06
C ASP A 142 -8.75 4.23 -6.05
N ASN A 143 -8.60 4.80 -7.24
CA ASN A 143 -9.61 4.74 -8.29
C ASN A 143 -9.42 3.52 -9.21
N GLY A 144 -8.80 2.46 -8.72
CA GLY A 144 -8.53 1.22 -9.44
C GLY A 144 -9.80 0.48 -9.88
N SER A 145 -9.64 -0.41 -10.84
CA SER A 145 -10.78 -1.19 -11.38
C SER A 145 -11.32 -2.20 -10.36
N SER A 146 -10.53 -2.62 -9.40
CA SER A 146 -10.90 -3.50 -8.28
C SER A 146 -11.90 -2.87 -7.30
N HIS A 147 -12.02 -1.54 -7.31
CA HIS A 147 -12.89 -0.78 -6.43
C HIS A 147 -14.14 -0.23 -7.14
N ARG A 148 -14.34 -0.60 -8.41
CA ARG A 148 -15.48 -0.13 -9.22
C ARG A 148 -16.34 -1.31 -9.68
N GLY A 149 -17.64 -1.23 -9.44
CA GLY A 149 -18.61 -2.21 -9.92
C GLY A 149 -19.83 -2.29 -9.02
N GLN A 150 -20.90 -2.91 -9.49
CA GLN A 150 -22.13 -3.08 -8.71
C GLN A 150 -21.93 -3.80 -7.35
N PRO A 151 -21.08 -4.83 -7.23
CA PRO A 151 -20.78 -5.43 -5.92
C PRO A 151 -20.07 -4.52 -4.93
N SER A 152 -19.37 -3.48 -5.42
CA SER A 152 -18.60 -2.55 -4.55
C SER A 152 -19.44 -1.38 -4.01
N ILE A 153 -20.73 -1.30 -4.37
CA ILE A 153 -21.64 -0.18 -4.04
C ILE A 153 -22.74 -0.62 -3.05
N GLY A 154 -22.68 -1.88 -2.60
CA GLY A 154 -23.64 -2.45 -1.65
C GLY A 154 -23.41 -2.04 -0.20
#